data_70f25f7184a0cfa5fbc58a65598e7b5f
#
_entry.id   70f25f7184a0cfa5fbc58a65598e7b5f
#
_cell.length_a   1.000
_cell.length_b   1.000
_cell.length_c   1.000
_cell.angle_alpha   90.00
_cell.angle_beta   90.00
_cell.angle_gamma   90.00
#
_symmetry.space_group_name_H-M   'P 1'
#
loop_
_entity.id
_entity.type
_entity.pdbx_description
1 polymer ?
#
loop_
_entity_poly.entity_id
_entity_poly.type
_entity_poly.pdbx_seq_one_letter_code
_entity_poly.pdbx_strand_id
1 'polypeptide(L)'
;MPLSFGVTVLPDPPYTRFVELVQLAESHGFEHGWTYDSHVLWQESFPLLTLAAQATTKLKLGHCVTNPGTREPTVLASGYATLHDISNGRMAMGIGRGDSAVRYIGDKPVRVAEFERRCRMIKDFMNGRPVEWNEKELQLKWVRPELPEIPMWVAGYGPKALAVAGRVGDGVIIQLADPVIIQWIMDTARRAAEEAGRDPSELKCIVSAPTYISDDIADGREQVRWFPAMVSNHVMDLVERYGYDSEIPHELTEFVRVRKFYDYDEHSRVGAKHGEFVTDEICDRFCVLGSTAQATAKLKELEEIGVDQFNIYLMTEGQESTLAAYGESIIPQFASVTA
;
A
#
# COMPACT_ATOMS: atom_id res chain seq x y z
N MET A 1 19.28 -2.28 -3.99
CA MET A 1 18.61 -3.02 -5.09
C MET A 1 17.93 -1.97 -5.97
N PRO A 2 17.78 -2.18 -7.28
CA PRO A 2 17.04 -1.24 -8.12
C PRO A 2 15.60 -1.10 -7.64
N LEU A 3 15.00 0.07 -7.87
CA LEU A 3 13.60 0.35 -7.52
C LEU A 3 12.69 -0.58 -8.32
N SER A 4 11.83 -1.34 -7.64
CA SER A 4 10.81 -2.18 -8.27
C SER A 4 9.47 -1.42 -8.39
N PHE A 5 8.58 -1.91 -9.25
CA PHE A 5 7.31 -1.24 -9.54
C PHE A 5 6.11 -2.14 -9.26
N GLY A 6 5.13 -1.57 -8.59
CA GLY A 6 3.82 -2.17 -8.36
C GLY A 6 2.70 -1.27 -8.89
N VAL A 7 1.52 -1.84 -9.03
CA VAL A 7 0.31 -1.09 -9.39
C VAL A 7 -0.86 -1.52 -8.51
N THR A 8 -1.59 -0.56 -7.97
CA THR A 8 -2.86 -0.80 -7.27
C THR A 8 -4.02 -0.44 -8.19
N VAL A 9 -4.86 -1.42 -8.46
CA VAL A 9 -6.07 -1.30 -9.26
C VAL A 9 -7.29 -1.39 -8.35
N LEU A 10 -8.26 -0.47 -8.52
CA LEU A 10 -9.53 -0.55 -7.78
C LEU A 10 -10.32 -1.80 -8.19
N PRO A 11 -10.94 -2.50 -7.22
CA PRO A 11 -11.82 -3.61 -7.51
C PRO A 11 -13.24 -3.13 -7.90
N ASP A 12 -13.30 -2.18 -8.84
CA ASP A 12 -14.54 -1.63 -9.39
C ASP A 12 -15.18 -2.57 -10.41
N PRO A 13 -16.52 -2.60 -10.55
CA PRO A 13 -17.18 -3.31 -11.64
C PRO A 13 -16.90 -2.62 -13.00
N PRO A 14 -16.82 -3.38 -14.10
CA PRO A 14 -16.91 -4.83 -14.14
C PRO A 14 -15.60 -5.50 -13.71
N TYR A 15 -15.68 -6.65 -13.06
CA TYR A 15 -14.50 -7.39 -12.60
C TYR A 15 -13.47 -7.71 -13.68
N THR A 16 -13.93 -7.81 -14.95
CA THR A 16 -13.06 -8.06 -16.12
C THR A 16 -12.04 -6.94 -16.28
N ARG A 17 -12.44 -5.68 -16.00
CA ARG A 17 -11.54 -4.54 -16.08
C ARG A 17 -10.37 -4.66 -15.11
N PHE A 18 -10.62 -5.13 -13.88
CA PHE A 18 -9.55 -5.41 -12.92
C PHE A 18 -8.54 -6.42 -13.49
N VAL A 19 -9.03 -7.53 -14.05
CA VAL A 19 -8.17 -8.58 -14.61
C VAL A 19 -7.38 -8.07 -15.80
N GLU A 20 -8.01 -7.32 -16.71
CA GLU A 20 -7.35 -6.72 -17.89
C GLU A 20 -6.20 -5.78 -17.49
N LEU A 21 -6.42 -4.90 -16.52
CA LEU A 21 -5.39 -3.96 -16.05
C LEU A 21 -4.22 -4.67 -15.36
N VAL A 22 -4.50 -5.72 -14.58
CA VAL A 22 -3.46 -6.52 -13.92
C VAL A 22 -2.63 -7.30 -14.94
N GLN A 23 -3.24 -7.87 -16.00
CA GLN A 23 -2.51 -8.51 -17.10
C GLN A 23 -1.68 -7.49 -17.89
N LEU A 24 -2.23 -6.32 -18.16
CA LEU A 24 -1.53 -5.26 -18.85
C LEU A 24 -0.30 -4.79 -18.05
N ALA A 25 -0.44 -4.64 -16.74
CA ALA A 25 0.68 -4.31 -15.84
C ALA A 25 1.78 -5.39 -15.90
N GLU A 26 1.43 -6.69 -15.87
CA GLU A 26 2.41 -7.77 -16.03
C GLU A 26 3.16 -7.64 -17.37
N SER A 27 2.44 -7.35 -18.45
CA SER A 27 3.04 -7.22 -19.81
C SER A 27 3.99 -6.02 -19.93
N HIS A 28 3.79 -4.97 -19.11
CA HIS A 28 4.63 -3.78 -19.04
C HIS A 28 5.76 -3.89 -18.00
N GLY A 29 5.96 -5.07 -17.39
CA GLY A 29 7.10 -5.32 -16.51
C GLY A 29 6.91 -4.88 -15.05
N PHE A 30 5.70 -4.61 -14.60
CA PHE A 30 5.41 -4.44 -13.19
C PHE A 30 5.63 -5.76 -12.44
N GLU A 31 6.14 -5.68 -11.21
CA GLU A 31 6.42 -6.85 -10.39
C GLU A 31 5.27 -7.20 -9.45
N HIS A 32 4.44 -6.21 -9.06
CA HIS A 32 3.34 -6.39 -8.12
C HIS A 32 2.03 -5.82 -8.65
N GLY A 33 0.96 -6.58 -8.49
CA GLY A 33 -0.43 -6.15 -8.71
C GLY A 33 -1.17 -6.15 -7.37
N TRP A 34 -1.65 -4.99 -6.95
CA TRP A 34 -2.34 -4.76 -5.69
C TRP A 34 -3.79 -4.38 -5.90
N THR A 35 -4.63 -4.60 -4.88
CA THR A 35 -5.98 -4.06 -4.84
C THR A 35 -6.36 -3.61 -3.43
N TYR A 36 -7.45 -2.85 -3.30
CA TYR A 36 -8.01 -2.47 -2.02
C TYR A 36 -8.88 -3.59 -1.44
N ASP A 37 -9.05 -3.58 -0.13
CA ASP A 37 -9.93 -4.49 0.60
C ASP A 37 -10.95 -3.69 1.44
N SER A 38 -11.90 -3.05 0.74
CA SER A 38 -13.00 -2.27 1.33
C SER A 38 -14.32 -2.74 0.73
N HIS A 39 -14.82 -3.86 1.23
CA HIS A 39 -15.87 -4.71 0.68
C HIS A 39 -17.27 -4.05 0.53
N VAL A 40 -17.48 -2.87 1.10
CA VAL A 40 -18.73 -2.12 0.92
C VAL A 40 -18.58 -1.02 -0.14
N LEU A 41 -17.39 -0.44 -0.27
CA LEU A 41 -17.13 0.58 -1.29
C LEU A 41 -16.92 -0.04 -2.68
N TRP A 42 -16.37 -1.26 -2.73
CA TRP A 42 -16.03 -1.97 -3.97
C TRP A 42 -16.36 -3.47 -3.90
N GLN A 43 -16.11 -4.18 -4.99
CA GLN A 43 -16.29 -5.62 -5.05
C GLN A 43 -15.35 -6.35 -4.07
N GLU A 44 -15.79 -7.54 -3.61
CA GLU A 44 -14.99 -8.41 -2.73
C GLU A 44 -13.67 -8.80 -3.42
N SER A 45 -12.56 -8.48 -2.80
CA SER A 45 -11.23 -8.52 -3.39
C SER A 45 -10.62 -9.93 -3.53
N PHE A 46 -10.95 -10.87 -2.66
CA PHE A 46 -10.37 -12.23 -2.72
C PHE A 46 -10.75 -13.00 -3.99
N PRO A 47 -12.04 -13.01 -4.44
CA PRO A 47 -12.40 -13.56 -5.75
C PRO A 47 -11.64 -12.90 -6.90
N LEU A 48 -11.46 -11.58 -6.88
CA LEU A 48 -10.73 -10.85 -7.92
C LEU A 48 -9.25 -11.21 -7.96
N LEU A 49 -8.60 -11.32 -6.79
CA LEU A 49 -7.22 -11.79 -6.70
C LEU A 49 -7.08 -13.24 -7.19
N THR A 50 -8.09 -14.09 -6.99
CA THR A 50 -8.11 -15.45 -7.56
C THR A 50 -8.10 -15.40 -9.09
N LEU A 51 -8.94 -14.57 -9.68
CA LEU A 51 -8.96 -14.39 -11.14
C LEU A 51 -7.64 -13.81 -11.68
N ALA A 52 -7.08 -12.81 -10.99
CA ALA A 52 -5.78 -12.24 -11.34
C ALA A 52 -4.65 -13.29 -11.25
N ALA A 53 -4.67 -14.13 -10.21
CA ALA A 53 -3.68 -15.20 -10.04
C ALA A 53 -3.72 -16.24 -11.18
N GLN A 54 -4.91 -16.53 -11.72
CA GLN A 54 -5.10 -17.41 -12.88
C GLN A 54 -4.73 -16.73 -14.21
N ALA A 55 -4.91 -15.41 -14.29
CA ALA A 55 -4.70 -14.64 -15.52
C ALA A 55 -3.25 -14.15 -15.71
N THR A 56 -2.41 -14.25 -14.66
CA THR A 56 -1.00 -13.80 -14.65
C THR A 56 -0.06 -14.96 -14.32
N THR A 57 1.23 -14.81 -14.63
CA THR A 57 2.23 -15.88 -14.46
C THR A 57 3.40 -15.51 -13.57
N LYS A 58 3.76 -14.22 -13.48
CA LYS A 58 4.94 -13.72 -12.76
C LYS A 58 4.58 -12.66 -11.71
N LEU A 59 3.52 -11.90 -11.98
CA LEU A 59 3.11 -10.77 -11.12
C LEU A 59 2.79 -11.28 -9.72
N LYS A 60 3.43 -10.70 -8.71
CA LYS A 60 3.08 -10.90 -7.31
C LYS A 60 1.78 -10.16 -7.03
N LEU A 61 0.91 -10.72 -6.21
CA LEU A 61 -0.44 -10.22 -5.99
C LEU A 61 -0.74 -10.01 -4.50
N GLY A 62 -1.60 -9.06 -4.19
CA GLY A 62 -2.01 -8.84 -2.82
C GLY A 62 -2.92 -7.64 -2.61
N HIS A 63 -3.08 -7.28 -1.36
CA HIS A 63 -3.83 -6.08 -0.98
C HIS A 63 -2.88 -4.94 -0.57
N CYS A 64 -3.19 -3.74 -1.00
CA CYS A 64 -2.54 -2.53 -0.52
C CYS A 64 -3.62 -1.52 -0.04
N VAL A 65 -4.23 -1.82 1.13
CA VAL A 65 -3.96 -2.88 2.11
C VAL A 65 -5.25 -3.60 2.55
N THR A 66 -5.11 -4.83 3.08
CA THR A 66 -6.18 -5.49 3.86
C THR A 66 -6.13 -5.04 5.33
N ASN A 67 -7.06 -5.54 6.14
CA ASN A 67 -7.11 -5.27 7.57
C ASN A 67 -7.65 -6.48 8.36
N PRO A 68 -7.22 -6.67 9.62
CA PRO A 68 -7.70 -7.76 10.46
C PRO A 68 -8.98 -7.40 11.25
N GLY A 69 -9.69 -6.32 10.86
CA GLY A 69 -10.91 -5.88 11.53
C GLY A 69 -12.18 -6.41 10.89
N THR A 70 -12.19 -6.52 9.55
CA THR A 70 -13.38 -6.95 8.79
C THR A 70 -13.45 -8.45 8.57
N ARG A 71 -12.34 -9.17 8.74
CA ARG A 71 -12.28 -10.64 8.70
C ARG A 71 -11.65 -11.18 9.98
N GLU A 72 -12.16 -12.31 10.44
CA GLU A 72 -11.52 -13.04 11.53
C GLU A 72 -10.09 -13.43 11.11
N PRO A 73 -9.07 -13.21 11.95
CA PRO A 73 -7.66 -13.38 11.57
C PRO A 73 -7.28 -14.74 10.99
N THR A 74 -7.86 -15.84 11.48
CA THR A 74 -7.59 -17.18 10.94
C THR A 74 -8.17 -17.36 9.54
N VAL A 75 -9.33 -16.75 9.26
CA VAL A 75 -9.98 -16.75 7.93
C VAL A 75 -9.13 -15.93 6.96
N LEU A 76 -8.65 -14.76 7.40
CA LEU A 76 -7.79 -13.91 6.59
C LEU A 76 -6.48 -14.64 6.21
N ALA A 77 -5.81 -15.24 7.18
CA ALA A 77 -4.58 -16.00 6.97
C ALA A 77 -4.78 -17.22 6.04
N SER A 78 -5.86 -17.98 6.26
CA SER A 78 -6.22 -19.12 5.41
C SER A 78 -6.52 -18.69 3.97
N GLY A 79 -7.21 -17.56 3.78
CA GLY A 79 -7.47 -16.98 2.45
C GLY A 79 -6.16 -16.65 1.71
N TYR A 80 -5.21 -16.02 2.39
CA TYR A 80 -3.89 -15.72 1.81
C TYR A 80 -3.09 -16.98 1.48
N ALA A 81 -3.05 -17.96 2.38
CA ALA A 81 -2.37 -19.23 2.12
C ALA A 81 -2.99 -19.97 0.91
N THR A 82 -4.32 -19.93 0.76
CA THR A 82 -5.01 -20.52 -0.40
C THR A 82 -4.67 -19.78 -1.69
N LEU A 83 -4.70 -18.44 -1.68
CA LEU A 83 -4.29 -17.64 -2.85
C LEU A 83 -2.82 -17.86 -3.22
N HIS A 84 -1.97 -18.05 -2.21
CA HIS A 84 -0.54 -18.34 -2.40
C HIS A 84 -0.33 -19.68 -3.11
N ASP A 85 -1.09 -20.69 -2.72
CA ASP A 85 -1.11 -21.99 -3.42
C ASP A 85 -1.61 -21.85 -4.86
N ILE A 86 -2.76 -21.21 -5.08
CA ILE A 86 -3.35 -20.96 -6.42
C ILE A 86 -2.37 -20.20 -7.33
N SER A 87 -1.69 -19.19 -6.80
CA SER A 87 -0.74 -18.35 -7.55
C SER A 87 0.64 -18.96 -7.70
N ASN A 88 0.88 -20.15 -7.14
CA ASN A 88 2.19 -20.80 -7.09
C ASN A 88 3.27 -19.90 -6.46
N GLY A 89 3.01 -19.42 -5.25
CA GLY A 89 3.99 -18.70 -4.44
C GLY A 89 4.09 -17.19 -4.71
N ARG A 90 3.08 -16.56 -5.31
CA ARG A 90 3.15 -15.15 -5.72
C ARG A 90 2.36 -14.17 -4.86
N MET A 91 1.92 -14.57 -3.65
CA MET A 91 1.21 -13.62 -2.78
C MET A 91 2.17 -12.79 -1.93
N ALA A 92 1.77 -11.53 -1.70
CA ALA A 92 2.34 -10.64 -0.68
C ALA A 92 1.19 -9.96 0.07
N MET A 93 1.33 -9.73 1.37
CA MET A 93 0.29 -9.13 2.19
C MET A 93 0.66 -7.70 2.58
N GLY A 94 -0.09 -6.71 2.09
CA GLY A 94 -0.12 -5.40 2.71
C GLY A 94 -1.26 -5.34 3.73
N ILE A 95 -0.97 -4.92 4.96
CA ILE A 95 -1.94 -4.92 6.05
C ILE A 95 -1.91 -3.62 6.85
N GLY A 96 -3.09 -3.07 7.18
CA GLY A 96 -3.27 -1.91 8.03
C GLY A 96 -4.30 -2.16 9.13
N ARG A 97 -4.50 -1.17 10.01
CA ARG A 97 -5.45 -1.28 11.12
C ARG A 97 -6.93 -1.26 10.69
N GLY A 98 -7.19 -0.89 9.45
CA GLY A 98 -8.50 -0.60 8.90
C GLY A 98 -8.85 0.89 8.98
N ASP A 99 -9.25 1.46 7.85
CA ASP A 99 -9.79 2.81 7.73
C ASP A 99 -11.12 2.75 6.96
N SER A 100 -11.13 2.92 5.64
CA SER A 100 -12.37 2.95 4.84
C SER A 100 -13.23 1.72 5.04
N ALA A 101 -12.66 0.50 4.99
CA ALA A 101 -13.39 -0.75 5.17
C ALA A 101 -14.08 -0.88 6.52
N VAL A 102 -13.51 -0.31 7.57
CA VAL A 102 -13.98 -0.42 8.95
C VAL A 102 -14.87 0.76 9.32
N ARG A 103 -14.46 1.99 8.98
CA ARG A 103 -15.21 3.21 9.32
C ARG A 103 -16.51 3.31 8.54
N TYR A 104 -16.52 2.88 7.28
CA TYR A 104 -17.73 2.95 6.45
C TYR A 104 -18.86 2.05 6.95
N ILE A 105 -18.53 0.95 7.63
CA ILE A 105 -19.53 0.09 8.30
C ILE A 105 -19.85 0.53 9.75
N GLY A 106 -19.32 1.68 10.19
CA GLY A 106 -19.58 2.24 11.53
C GLY A 106 -18.67 1.73 12.65
N ASP A 107 -17.67 0.93 12.33
CA ASP A 107 -16.70 0.41 13.30
C ASP A 107 -15.48 1.29 13.45
N LYS A 108 -14.58 0.92 14.37
CA LYS A 108 -13.33 1.64 14.66
C LYS A 108 -12.13 0.79 14.22
N PRO A 109 -11.04 1.44 13.72
CA PRO A 109 -9.78 0.77 13.45
C PRO A 109 -9.30 -0.06 14.63
N VAL A 110 -8.75 -1.23 14.35
CA VAL A 110 -8.22 -2.15 15.38
C VAL A 110 -7.19 -1.43 16.28
N ARG A 111 -7.29 -1.60 17.60
CA ARG A 111 -6.33 -0.99 18.55
C ARG A 111 -4.92 -1.52 18.28
N VAL A 112 -3.90 -0.66 18.44
CA VAL A 112 -2.51 -0.99 18.03
C VAL A 112 -1.99 -2.29 18.66
N ALA A 113 -2.20 -2.50 19.96
CA ALA A 113 -1.75 -3.73 20.63
C ALA A 113 -2.45 -4.98 20.07
N GLU A 114 -3.74 -4.90 19.81
CA GLU A 114 -4.50 -6.01 19.20
C GLU A 114 -4.12 -6.19 17.72
N PHE A 115 -3.83 -5.11 17.00
CA PHE A 115 -3.33 -5.16 15.63
C PHE A 115 -1.99 -5.91 15.56
N GLU A 116 -1.05 -5.60 16.46
CA GLU A 116 0.22 -6.33 16.55
C GLU A 116 0.02 -7.81 16.82
N ARG A 117 -0.83 -8.16 17.81
CA ARG A 117 -1.15 -9.55 18.15
C ARG A 117 -1.70 -10.32 16.94
N ARG A 118 -2.66 -9.69 16.22
CA ARG A 118 -3.24 -10.28 15.00
C ARG A 118 -2.24 -10.41 13.87
N CYS A 119 -1.40 -9.41 13.63
CA CYS A 119 -0.36 -9.47 12.60
C CYS A 119 0.63 -10.62 12.86
N ARG A 120 1.11 -10.80 14.10
CA ARG A 120 2.00 -11.93 14.44
C ARG A 120 1.33 -13.27 14.12
N MET A 121 0.12 -13.45 14.62
CA MET A 121 -0.65 -14.68 14.38
C MET A 121 -0.88 -14.92 12.89
N ILE A 122 -1.37 -13.92 12.15
CA ILE A 122 -1.65 -14.03 10.71
C ILE A 122 -0.38 -14.41 9.94
N LYS A 123 0.74 -13.73 10.22
CA LYS A 123 2.02 -13.97 9.55
C LYS A 123 2.51 -15.42 9.72
N ASP A 124 2.45 -15.93 10.96
CA ASP A 124 2.88 -17.30 11.23
C ASP A 124 1.89 -18.31 10.64
N PHE A 125 0.60 -18.09 10.84
CA PHE A 125 -0.43 -19.04 10.44
C PHE A 125 -0.55 -19.17 8.91
N MET A 126 -0.48 -18.04 8.15
CA MET A 126 -0.53 -18.10 6.68
C MET A 126 0.69 -18.79 6.06
N ASN A 127 1.81 -18.82 6.79
CA ASN A 127 3.04 -19.50 6.40
C ASN A 127 3.16 -20.92 6.99
N GLY A 128 2.05 -21.49 7.50
CA GLY A 128 1.97 -22.86 7.97
C GLY A 128 2.66 -23.13 9.31
N ARG A 129 3.08 -22.09 10.04
CA ARG A 129 3.65 -22.23 11.38
C ARG A 129 2.55 -22.45 12.41
N PRO A 130 2.79 -23.26 13.47
CA PRO A 130 1.84 -23.40 14.58
C PRO A 130 1.69 -22.06 15.33
N VAL A 131 0.47 -21.75 15.72
CA VAL A 131 0.13 -20.53 16.47
C VAL A 131 -0.80 -20.86 17.64
N GLU A 132 -0.68 -20.13 18.74
CA GLU A 132 -1.68 -20.14 19.79
C GLU A 132 -2.72 -19.03 19.52
N TRP A 133 -4.00 -19.44 19.41
CA TRP A 133 -5.11 -18.52 19.18
C TRP A 133 -6.35 -18.94 19.98
N ASN A 134 -6.85 -18.05 20.83
CA ASN A 134 -7.99 -18.33 21.71
C ASN A 134 -7.82 -19.65 22.50
N GLU A 135 -6.65 -19.82 23.15
CA GLU A 135 -6.31 -20.99 23.97
C GLU A 135 -6.28 -22.33 23.18
N LYS A 136 -6.11 -22.25 21.87
CA LYS A 136 -5.97 -23.42 20.99
C LYS A 136 -4.68 -23.30 20.17
N GLU A 137 -3.98 -24.41 20.04
CA GLU A 137 -2.90 -24.53 19.06
C GLU A 137 -3.50 -24.83 17.68
N LEU A 138 -3.21 -24.00 16.70
CA LEU A 138 -3.72 -24.09 15.33
C LEU A 138 -2.55 -24.12 14.34
N GLN A 139 -2.72 -24.84 13.23
CA GLN A 139 -1.76 -24.88 12.13
C GLN A 139 -2.45 -25.20 10.81
N LEU A 140 -2.10 -24.50 9.75
CA LEU A 140 -2.51 -24.84 8.38
C LEU A 140 -1.58 -25.93 7.83
N LYS A 141 -1.88 -27.20 8.12
CA LYS A 141 -1.04 -28.37 7.77
C LYS A 141 -0.96 -28.65 6.26
N TRP A 142 -1.79 -28.00 5.46
CA TRP A 142 -1.85 -28.14 4.01
C TRP A 142 -1.01 -27.09 3.26
N VAL A 143 -0.41 -26.11 3.95
CA VAL A 143 0.51 -25.15 3.33
C VAL A 143 1.72 -25.88 2.77
N ARG A 144 2.06 -25.59 1.52
CA ARG A 144 3.18 -26.20 0.82
C ARG A 144 4.51 -25.58 1.27
N PRO A 145 5.40 -26.37 1.93
CA PRO A 145 6.64 -25.83 2.48
C PRO A 145 7.69 -25.43 1.43
N GLU A 146 7.54 -25.91 0.18
CA GLU A 146 8.41 -25.58 -0.94
C GLU A 146 8.14 -24.20 -1.56
N LEU A 147 7.00 -23.58 -1.24
CA LEU A 147 6.71 -22.22 -1.69
C LEU A 147 7.47 -21.21 -0.81
N PRO A 148 7.85 -20.05 -1.37
CA PRO A 148 8.45 -18.97 -0.57
C PRO A 148 7.47 -18.50 0.50
N GLU A 149 7.97 -17.89 1.58
CA GLU A 149 7.08 -17.28 2.57
C GLU A 149 6.31 -16.09 1.98
N ILE A 150 5.07 -15.92 2.44
CA ILE A 150 4.25 -14.75 2.13
C ILE A 150 4.79 -13.58 2.96
N PRO A 151 5.40 -12.55 2.36
CA PRO A 151 5.83 -11.38 3.11
C PRO A 151 4.64 -10.57 3.60
N MET A 152 4.78 -9.94 4.78
CA MET A 152 3.79 -9.04 5.35
C MET A 152 4.34 -7.61 5.44
N TRP A 153 3.73 -6.68 4.70
CA TRP A 153 4.08 -5.27 4.73
C TRP A 153 3.01 -4.48 5.46
N VAL A 154 3.44 -3.71 6.45
CA VAL A 154 2.52 -3.03 7.38
C VAL A 154 2.38 -1.55 7.00
N ALA A 155 1.14 -1.10 6.84
CA ALA A 155 0.84 0.31 6.61
C ALA A 155 0.54 1.04 7.93
N GLY A 156 1.09 2.23 8.09
CA GLY A 156 0.84 3.07 9.24
C GLY A 156 1.50 4.44 9.14
N TYR A 157 0.99 5.41 9.87
CA TYR A 157 1.53 6.77 9.92
C TYR A 157 2.02 7.16 11.32
N GLY A 158 1.36 6.69 12.37
CA GLY A 158 1.71 7.08 13.74
C GLY A 158 2.82 6.22 14.34
N PRO A 159 3.64 6.76 15.25
CA PRO A 159 4.80 6.08 15.83
C PRO A 159 4.49 4.67 16.36
N LYS A 160 3.35 4.50 17.04
CA LYS A 160 2.94 3.18 17.58
C LYS A 160 2.59 2.17 16.50
N ALA A 161 1.97 2.59 15.38
CA ALA A 161 1.66 1.70 14.26
C ALA A 161 2.93 1.35 13.47
N LEU A 162 3.83 2.32 13.28
CA LEU A 162 5.14 2.12 12.65
C LEU A 162 6.03 1.18 13.49
N ALA A 163 5.94 1.24 14.82
CA ALA A 163 6.63 0.29 15.67
C ALA A 163 6.12 -1.16 15.47
N VAL A 164 4.83 -1.37 15.14
CA VAL A 164 4.34 -2.71 14.75
C VAL A 164 5.01 -3.15 13.45
N ALA A 165 5.13 -2.26 12.45
CA ALA A 165 5.83 -2.59 11.21
C ALA A 165 7.27 -3.06 11.49
N GLY A 166 8.02 -2.33 12.34
CA GLY A 166 9.37 -2.71 12.75
C GLY A 166 9.44 -4.05 13.47
N ARG A 167 8.52 -4.34 14.40
CA ARG A 167 8.56 -5.56 15.22
C ARG A 167 8.05 -6.81 14.50
N VAL A 168 7.17 -6.68 13.52
CA VAL A 168 6.46 -7.82 12.90
C VAL A 168 6.57 -7.86 11.39
N GLY A 169 6.52 -6.69 10.72
CA GLY A 169 6.50 -6.58 9.26
C GLY A 169 7.81 -6.97 8.59
N ASP A 170 7.74 -7.31 7.31
CA ASP A 170 8.88 -7.46 6.42
C ASP A 170 9.14 -6.17 5.63
N GLY A 171 8.23 -5.20 5.75
CA GLY A 171 8.34 -3.87 5.16
C GLY A 171 7.27 -2.93 5.66
N VAL A 172 7.40 -1.67 5.26
CA VAL A 172 6.48 -0.56 5.56
C VAL A 172 5.84 -0.08 4.27
N ILE A 173 4.50 0.01 4.24
CA ILE A 173 3.78 0.68 3.16
C ILE A 173 3.51 2.13 3.57
N ILE A 174 3.98 3.05 2.75
CA ILE A 174 3.92 4.50 2.95
C ILE A 174 3.08 5.10 1.82
N GLN A 175 1.96 5.75 2.18
CA GLN A 175 1.02 6.30 1.19
C GLN A 175 1.30 7.79 0.93
N LEU A 176 2.47 8.12 0.40
CA LEU A 176 2.87 9.42 -0.14
C LEU A 176 4.29 9.34 -0.70
N ALA A 177 4.66 10.27 -1.60
CA ALA A 177 5.96 10.30 -2.26
C ALA A 177 6.84 11.50 -1.82
N ASP A 178 6.77 11.87 -0.53
CA ASP A 178 7.58 12.95 0.05
C ASP A 178 8.80 12.36 0.77
N PRO A 179 10.05 12.68 0.32
CA PRO A 179 11.28 12.10 0.86
C PRO A 179 11.48 12.34 2.36
N VAL A 180 11.12 13.51 2.88
CA VAL A 180 11.30 13.86 4.31
C VAL A 180 10.40 13.01 5.19
N ILE A 181 9.15 12.86 4.79
CA ILE A 181 8.17 12.06 5.54
C ILE A 181 8.52 10.56 5.44
N ILE A 182 8.94 10.09 4.27
CA ILE A 182 9.37 8.70 4.06
C ILE A 182 10.52 8.35 5.00
N GLN A 183 11.56 9.19 5.06
CA GLN A 183 12.69 8.98 5.96
C GLN A 183 12.25 8.89 7.42
N TRP A 184 11.46 9.85 7.90
CA TRP A 184 10.98 9.83 9.28
C TRP A 184 10.18 8.55 9.60
N ILE A 185 9.32 8.10 8.67
CA ILE A 185 8.54 6.86 8.82
C ILE A 185 9.47 5.65 8.93
N MET A 186 10.44 5.54 8.01
CA MET A 186 11.37 4.42 7.98
C MET A 186 12.29 4.41 9.19
N ASP A 187 12.81 5.55 9.63
CA ASP A 187 13.64 5.65 10.84
C ASP A 187 12.87 5.23 12.09
N THR A 188 11.60 5.61 12.18
CA THR A 188 10.71 5.19 13.28
C THR A 188 10.48 3.68 13.29
N ALA A 189 10.23 3.07 12.14
CA ALA A 189 10.02 1.64 12.02
C ALA A 189 11.32 0.85 12.24
N ARG A 190 12.45 1.30 11.68
CA ARG A 190 13.77 0.67 11.82
C ARG A 190 14.25 0.68 13.27
N ARG A 191 14.06 1.78 14.00
CA ARG A 191 14.35 1.84 15.43
C ARG A 191 13.58 0.79 16.21
N ALA A 192 12.29 0.63 15.94
CA ALA A 192 11.48 -0.40 16.59
C ALA A 192 11.87 -1.84 16.19
N ALA A 193 12.41 -2.05 14.99
CA ALA A 193 12.98 -3.33 14.59
C ALA A 193 14.24 -3.65 15.40
N GLU A 194 15.16 -2.68 15.52
CA GLU A 194 16.40 -2.80 16.31
C GLU A 194 16.09 -3.07 17.79
N GLU A 195 15.16 -2.31 18.40
CA GLU A 195 14.71 -2.52 19.77
C GLU A 195 14.11 -3.91 20.01
N ALA A 196 13.55 -4.52 18.96
CA ALA A 196 13.02 -5.89 18.97
C ALA A 196 14.09 -6.97 18.66
N GLY A 197 15.35 -6.59 18.46
CA GLY A 197 16.44 -7.50 18.13
C GLY A 197 16.43 -8.01 16.68
N ARG A 198 15.75 -7.30 15.77
CA ARG A 198 15.70 -7.57 14.34
C ARG A 198 16.72 -6.70 13.59
N ASP A 199 17.22 -7.17 12.46
CA ASP A 199 18.04 -6.36 11.57
C ASP A 199 17.16 -5.28 10.88
N PRO A 200 17.36 -3.98 11.17
CA PRO A 200 16.57 -2.90 10.58
C PRO A 200 16.81 -2.76 9.06
N SER A 201 17.91 -3.27 8.53
CA SER A 201 18.24 -3.20 7.10
C SER A 201 17.40 -4.15 6.23
N GLU A 202 16.81 -5.19 6.84
CA GLU A 202 15.90 -6.10 6.14
C GLU A 202 14.52 -5.51 5.90
N LEU A 203 14.16 -4.41 6.61
CA LEU A 203 12.85 -3.80 6.52
C LEU A 203 12.69 -3.04 5.20
N LYS A 204 11.82 -3.53 4.31
CA LYS A 204 11.57 -2.94 3.00
C LYS A 204 10.74 -1.66 3.07
N CYS A 205 11.05 -0.71 2.21
CA CYS A 205 10.32 0.54 2.04
C CYS A 205 9.48 0.49 0.76
N ILE A 206 8.16 0.49 0.92
CA ILE A 206 7.20 0.48 -0.18
C ILE A 206 6.44 1.80 -0.17
N VAL A 207 6.67 2.62 -1.17
CA VAL A 207 5.95 3.88 -1.38
C VAL A 207 4.78 3.66 -2.33
N SER A 208 3.60 4.13 -1.94
CA SER A 208 2.38 4.04 -2.73
C SER A 208 1.79 5.42 -2.97
N ALA A 209 1.70 5.85 -4.22
CA ALA A 209 1.13 7.14 -4.58
C ALA A 209 0.59 7.12 -6.02
N PRO A 210 -0.39 7.97 -6.36
CA PRO A 210 -0.82 8.12 -7.73
C PRO A 210 0.26 8.79 -8.57
N THR A 211 0.21 8.49 -9.86
CA THR A 211 1.05 9.09 -10.88
C THR A 211 0.19 9.57 -12.03
N TYR A 212 0.60 10.66 -12.68
CA TYR A 212 -0.02 11.13 -13.92
C TYR A 212 1.05 11.67 -14.85
N ILE A 213 1.25 10.97 -15.97
CA ILE A 213 2.29 11.28 -16.94
C ILE A 213 1.71 12.18 -18.04
N SER A 214 1.99 13.47 -17.95
CA SER A 214 1.52 14.49 -18.88
C SER A 214 2.42 15.73 -18.82
N ASP A 215 2.52 16.46 -19.93
CA ASP A 215 3.15 17.79 -19.94
C ASP A 215 2.22 18.88 -19.36
N ASP A 216 0.91 18.60 -19.26
CA ASP A 216 -0.05 19.47 -18.57
C ASP A 216 -0.05 19.16 -17.07
N ILE A 217 0.78 19.89 -16.33
CA ILE A 217 0.92 19.72 -14.88
C ILE A 217 -0.36 20.17 -14.12
N ALA A 218 -1.12 21.11 -14.67
CA ALA A 218 -2.34 21.59 -14.03
C ALA A 218 -3.41 20.50 -14.06
N ASP A 219 -3.62 19.84 -15.20
CA ASP A 219 -4.48 18.67 -15.28
C ASP A 219 -3.97 17.54 -14.38
N GLY A 220 -2.67 17.24 -14.41
CA GLY A 220 -2.08 16.22 -13.55
C GLY A 220 -2.38 16.41 -12.07
N ARG A 221 -2.35 17.65 -11.56
CA ARG A 221 -2.71 17.96 -10.17
C ARG A 221 -4.17 17.69 -9.87
N GLU A 222 -5.07 18.00 -10.78
CA GLU A 222 -6.51 17.70 -10.61
C GLU A 222 -6.76 16.18 -10.61
N GLN A 223 -6.07 15.43 -11.45
CA GLN A 223 -6.16 13.98 -11.49
C GLN A 223 -5.75 13.28 -10.17
N VAL A 224 -4.89 13.89 -9.36
CA VAL A 224 -4.37 13.29 -8.14
C VAL A 224 -4.82 13.98 -6.84
N ARG A 225 -5.53 15.09 -6.88
CA ARG A 225 -5.93 15.92 -5.72
C ARG A 225 -6.72 15.13 -4.66
N TRP A 226 -7.45 14.09 -5.07
CA TRP A 226 -8.15 13.17 -4.18
C TRP A 226 -7.22 12.43 -3.21
N PHE A 227 -5.98 12.19 -3.62
CA PHE A 227 -5.08 11.32 -2.86
C PHE A 227 -4.55 11.96 -1.57
N PRO A 228 -3.99 13.19 -1.56
CA PRO A 228 -3.66 13.86 -0.31
C PRO A 228 -4.89 14.08 0.59
N ALA A 229 -6.07 14.26 0.01
CA ALA A 229 -7.31 14.31 0.77
C ALA A 229 -7.60 12.97 1.47
N MET A 230 -7.37 11.84 0.81
CA MET A 230 -7.46 10.51 1.42
C MET A 230 -6.42 10.33 2.54
N VAL A 231 -5.16 10.71 2.31
CA VAL A 231 -4.08 10.67 3.31
C VAL A 231 -4.46 11.50 4.55
N SER A 232 -5.18 12.61 4.36
CA SER A 232 -5.61 13.49 5.46
C SER A 232 -6.44 12.78 6.53
N ASN A 233 -7.14 11.68 6.23
CA ASN A 233 -7.88 10.90 7.24
C ASN A 233 -6.95 10.34 8.31
N HIS A 234 -5.83 9.76 7.88
CA HIS A 234 -4.84 9.19 8.77
C HIS A 234 -4.10 10.26 9.56
N VAL A 235 -3.81 11.40 8.89
CA VAL A 235 -3.12 12.53 9.52
C VAL A 235 -4.00 13.22 10.56
N MET A 236 -5.29 13.35 10.34
CA MET A 236 -6.22 13.87 11.36
C MET A 236 -6.22 12.99 12.62
N ASP A 237 -6.25 11.67 12.48
CA ASP A 237 -6.13 10.75 13.62
C ASP A 237 -4.81 10.95 14.41
N LEU A 238 -3.72 11.31 13.72
CA LEU A 238 -2.43 11.61 14.36
C LEU A 238 -2.49 12.92 15.10
N VAL A 239 -3.00 13.98 14.46
CA VAL A 239 -3.10 15.31 15.07
C VAL A 239 -4.03 15.29 16.28
N GLU A 240 -5.15 14.58 16.24
CA GLU A 240 -6.06 14.40 17.38
C GLU A 240 -5.37 13.68 18.55
N ARG A 241 -4.45 12.78 18.28
CA ARG A 241 -3.79 11.95 19.31
C ARG A 241 -2.52 12.58 19.87
N TYR A 242 -1.71 13.21 19.03
CA TYR A 242 -0.37 13.67 19.37
C TYR A 242 -0.23 15.20 19.36
N GLY A 243 -1.20 15.92 18.78
CA GLY A 243 -1.13 17.37 18.58
C GLY A 243 -0.26 17.76 17.37
N TYR A 244 -0.36 19.03 17.00
CA TYR A 244 0.46 19.62 15.91
C TYR A 244 1.92 19.84 16.30
N ASP A 245 2.20 20.04 17.58
CA ASP A 245 3.54 20.34 18.14
C ASP A 245 4.28 19.06 18.59
N SER A 246 3.94 17.91 18.01
CA SER A 246 4.56 16.62 18.31
C SER A 246 5.84 16.39 17.48
N GLU A 247 6.51 15.26 17.71
CA GLU A 247 7.67 14.83 16.91
C GLU A 247 7.32 14.42 15.47
N ILE A 248 6.04 14.47 15.09
CA ILE A 248 5.57 14.16 13.72
C ILE A 248 5.93 15.33 12.82
N PRO A 249 6.51 15.10 11.64
CA PRO A 249 6.91 16.17 10.72
C PRO A 249 5.78 17.15 10.41
N HIS A 250 6.07 18.44 10.49
CA HIS A 250 5.13 19.50 10.12
C HIS A 250 4.66 19.35 8.67
N GLU A 251 5.54 18.88 7.81
CA GLU A 251 5.28 18.56 6.42
C GLU A 251 4.12 17.57 6.24
N LEU A 252 3.89 16.72 7.23
CA LEU A 252 2.77 15.78 7.25
C LEU A 252 1.51 16.37 7.91
N THR A 253 1.64 17.25 8.88
CA THR A 253 0.50 17.66 9.73
C THR A 253 -0.14 19.00 9.33
N GLU A 254 0.62 19.92 8.75
CA GLU A 254 0.13 21.28 8.48
C GLU A 254 -1.00 21.35 7.46
N PHE A 255 -0.94 20.54 6.38
CA PHE A 255 -1.93 20.64 5.30
C PHE A 255 -3.35 20.24 5.73
N VAL A 256 -3.50 19.51 6.84
CA VAL A 256 -4.83 19.13 7.34
C VAL A 256 -5.51 20.20 8.21
N ARG A 257 -4.81 21.30 8.60
CA ARG A 257 -5.38 22.35 9.44
C ARG A 257 -6.63 23.01 8.84
N VAL A 258 -6.70 23.08 7.53
CA VAL A 258 -7.80 23.71 6.79
C VAL A 258 -8.85 22.72 6.30
N ARG A 259 -8.67 21.45 6.58
CA ARG A 259 -9.61 20.40 6.21
C ARG A 259 -10.94 20.55 6.96
N LYS A 260 -12.06 20.47 6.24
CA LYS A 260 -13.40 20.62 6.82
C LYS A 260 -14.14 19.30 7.02
N PHE A 261 -14.08 18.42 6.03
CA PHE A 261 -14.82 17.13 6.01
C PHE A 261 -14.12 16.10 5.12
N TYR A 262 -14.60 14.88 5.16
CA TYR A 262 -14.27 13.81 4.23
C TYR A 262 -15.51 13.01 3.91
N ASP A 263 -15.74 12.72 2.63
CA ASP A 263 -16.84 11.92 2.13
C ASP A 263 -16.31 10.58 1.61
N TYR A 264 -16.72 9.49 2.27
CA TYR A 264 -16.29 8.15 1.86
C TYR A 264 -16.97 7.67 0.57
N ASP A 265 -18.10 8.24 0.16
CA ASP A 265 -18.75 7.92 -1.11
C ASP A 265 -17.93 8.41 -2.31
N GLU A 266 -17.11 9.44 -2.10
CA GLU A 266 -16.13 9.96 -3.08
C GLU A 266 -14.71 9.44 -2.85
N HIS A 267 -14.52 8.38 -2.05
CA HIS A 267 -13.20 7.85 -1.69
C HIS A 267 -12.43 7.36 -2.91
N SER A 268 -11.19 7.84 -3.09
CA SER A 268 -10.31 7.53 -4.23
C SER A 268 -10.90 7.88 -5.60
N ARG A 269 -11.67 8.98 -5.69
CA ARG A 269 -12.27 9.45 -6.94
C ARG A 269 -11.68 10.79 -7.37
N VAL A 270 -11.34 10.90 -8.67
CA VAL A 270 -10.94 12.17 -9.29
C VAL A 270 -12.08 13.17 -9.17
N GLY A 271 -11.78 14.42 -8.84
CA GLY A 271 -12.78 15.48 -8.68
C GLY A 271 -13.57 15.45 -7.37
N ALA A 272 -13.18 14.63 -6.40
CA ALA A 272 -13.82 14.57 -5.07
C ALA A 272 -13.82 15.95 -4.38
N LYS A 273 -14.99 16.42 -3.95
CA LYS A 273 -15.17 17.75 -3.35
C LYS A 273 -14.42 17.94 -2.03
N HIS A 274 -14.25 16.87 -1.28
CA HIS A 274 -13.47 16.92 -0.05
C HIS A 274 -11.95 17.15 -0.28
N GLY A 275 -11.49 17.16 -1.54
CA GLY A 275 -10.11 17.50 -1.94
C GLY A 275 -9.84 18.99 -2.16
N GLU A 276 -10.85 19.87 -2.15
CA GLU A 276 -10.69 21.30 -2.44
C GLU A 276 -9.68 22.05 -1.55
N PHE A 277 -9.38 21.53 -0.35
CA PHE A 277 -8.41 22.13 0.57
C PHE A 277 -6.94 21.79 0.22
N VAL A 278 -6.71 20.80 -0.65
CA VAL A 278 -5.38 20.32 -1.02
C VAL A 278 -4.78 21.31 -2.02
N THR A 279 -3.60 21.85 -1.69
CA THR A 279 -2.86 22.76 -2.57
C THR A 279 -2.10 22.03 -3.66
N ASP A 280 -1.73 22.73 -4.72
CA ASP A 280 -0.90 22.21 -5.80
C ASP A 280 0.45 21.71 -5.27
N GLU A 281 1.07 22.43 -4.33
CA GLU A 281 2.31 22.04 -3.67
C GLU A 281 2.19 20.67 -3.00
N ILE A 282 1.08 20.39 -2.32
CA ILE A 282 0.84 19.09 -1.67
C ILE A 282 0.67 17.97 -2.71
N CYS A 283 -0.01 18.27 -3.84
CA CYS A 283 -0.07 17.31 -4.96
C CYS A 283 1.33 16.97 -5.49
N ASP A 284 2.16 18.00 -5.74
CA ASP A 284 3.52 17.85 -6.27
C ASP A 284 4.42 17.06 -5.30
N ARG A 285 4.24 17.27 -4.00
CA ARG A 285 5.01 16.57 -2.97
C ARG A 285 4.61 15.11 -2.81
N PHE A 286 3.30 14.85 -2.73
CA PHE A 286 2.78 13.52 -2.36
C PHE A 286 2.64 12.56 -3.55
N CYS A 287 2.61 13.07 -4.78
CA CYS A 287 2.35 12.30 -5.99
C CYS A 287 3.52 12.37 -6.97
N VAL A 288 3.49 11.55 -8.03
CA VAL A 288 4.49 11.58 -9.11
C VAL A 288 3.81 12.13 -10.37
N LEU A 289 4.16 13.36 -10.75
CA LEU A 289 3.50 14.13 -11.80
C LEU A 289 4.49 14.66 -12.84
N GLY A 290 3.96 14.97 -14.03
CA GLY A 290 4.66 15.66 -15.10
C GLY A 290 5.07 14.76 -16.24
N SER A 291 6.00 15.24 -17.07
CA SER A 291 6.55 14.45 -18.17
C SER A 291 7.25 13.18 -17.67
N THR A 292 7.48 12.22 -18.56
CA THR A 292 8.24 11.00 -18.25
C THR A 292 9.60 11.31 -17.61
N ALA A 293 10.29 12.38 -18.06
CA ALA A 293 11.58 12.78 -17.50
C ALA A 293 11.46 13.29 -16.06
N GLN A 294 10.43 14.09 -15.74
CA GLN A 294 10.18 14.60 -14.39
C GLN A 294 9.77 13.47 -13.45
N ALA A 295 8.88 12.60 -13.89
CA ALA A 295 8.48 11.41 -13.13
C ALA A 295 9.68 10.50 -12.81
N THR A 296 10.53 10.23 -13.81
CA THR A 296 11.76 9.45 -13.62
C THR A 296 12.72 10.12 -12.64
N ALA A 297 12.90 11.43 -12.72
CA ALA A 297 13.76 12.15 -11.78
C ALA A 297 13.30 12.01 -10.34
N LYS A 298 11.99 12.19 -10.07
CA LYS A 298 11.41 11.99 -8.74
C LYS A 298 11.53 10.54 -8.25
N LEU A 299 11.31 9.57 -9.13
CA LEU A 299 11.49 8.16 -8.78
C LEU A 299 12.94 7.79 -8.45
N LYS A 300 13.92 8.41 -9.11
CA LYS A 300 15.35 8.25 -8.76
C LYS A 300 15.68 8.86 -7.41
N GLU A 301 15.11 10.02 -7.08
CA GLU A 301 15.22 10.59 -5.73
C GLU A 301 14.67 9.62 -4.66
N LEU A 302 13.53 8.97 -4.93
CA LEU A 302 12.98 7.96 -4.02
C LEU A 302 13.88 6.72 -3.91
N GLU A 303 14.46 6.25 -5.01
CA GLU A 303 15.45 5.16 -5.00
C GLU A 303 16.69 5.51 -4.16
N GLU A 304 17.24 6.72 -4.32
CA GLU A 304 18.40 7.20 -3.59
C GLU A 304 18.20 7.26 -2.07
N ILE A 305 16.99 7.57 -1.60
CA ILE A 305 16.65 7.53 -0.17
C ILE A 305 16.30 6.15 0.35
N GLY A 306 16.37 5.11 -0.50
CA GLY A 306 16.21 3.71 -0.11
C GLY A 306 14.79 3.17 -0.21
N VAL A 307 13.97 3.70 -1.10
CA VAL A 307 12.68 3.08 -1.46
C VAL A 307 12.97 1.82 -2.29
N ASP A 308 12.43 0.67 -1.86
CA ASP A 308 12.58 -0.61 -2.54
C ASP A 308 11.52 -0.83 -3.63
N GLN A 309 10.31 -0.28 -3.43
CA GLN A 309 9.23 -0.37 -4.41
C GLN A 309 8.42 0.92 -4.48
N PHE A 310 8.14 1.38 -5.70
CA PHE A 310 7.11 2.38 -5.96
C PHE A 310 5.86 1.72 -6.51
N ASN A 311 4.74 1.86 -5.81
CA ASN A 311 3.46 1.30 -6.15
C ASN A 311 2.51 2.41 -6.63
N ILE A 312 2.09 2.35 -7.90
CA ILE A 312 1.20 3.32 -8.51
C ILE A 312 -0.23 3.09 -8.02
N TYR A 313 -0.90 4.12 -7.53
CA TYR A 313 -2.35 4.12 -7.43
C TYR A 313 -2.98 4.50 -8.77
N LEU A 314 -3.48 3.49 -9.50
CA LEU A 314 -4.00 3.62 -10.86
C LEU A 314 -5.48 4.05 -10.87
N MET A 315 -5.77 5.18 -10.19
CA MET A 315 -7.11 5.74 -10.04
C MET A 315 -7.28 7.07 -10.79
N THR A 316 -6.34 7.40 -11.66
CA THR A 316 -6.39 8.54 -12.58
C THR A 316 -7.01 8.13 -13.91
N GLU A 317 -7.36 9.09 -14.74
CA GLU A 317 -7.69 8.84 -16.14
C GLU A 317 -6.46 8.31 -16.91
N GLY A 318 -6.69 7.72 -18.09
CA GLY A 318 -5.60 7.22 -18.93
C GLY A 318 -4.80 6.07 -18.33
N GLN A 319 -5.47 5.11 -17.69
CA GLN A 319 -4.82 3.98 -16.99
C GLN A 319 -3.86 3.21 -17.90
N GLU A 320 -4.28 2.87 -19.13
CA GLU A 320 -3.45 2.14 -20.09
C GLU A 320 -2.23 2.94 -20.54
N SER A 321 -2.41 4.23 -20.82
CA SER A 321 -1.30 5.10 -21.22
C SER A 321 -0.28 5.28 -20.08
N THR A 322 -0.74 5.32 -18.84
CA THR A 322 0.14 5.35 -17.66
C THR A 322 0.95 4.07 -17.56
N LEU A 323 0.32 2.90 -17.67
CA LEU A 323 1.03 1.61 -17.65
C LEU A 323 2.03 1.50 -18.80
N ALA A 324 1.65 1.92 -20.01
CA ALA A 324 2.54 1.92 -21.18
C ALA A 324 3.75 2.87 -20.97
N ALA A 325 3.52 4.10 -20.49
CA ALA A 325 4.62 5.04 -20.22
C ALA A 325 5.62 4.48 -19.21
N TYR A 326 5.14 3.80 -18.18
CA TYR A 326 6.02 3.14 -17.20
C TYR A 326 6.79 1.99 -17.86
N GLY A 327 6.11 1.07 -18.55
CA GLY A 327 6.75 -0.10 -19.16
C GLY A 327 7.76 0.24 -20.25
N GLU A 328 7.44 1.21 -21.10
CA GLU A 328 8.26 1.59 -22.24
C GLU A 328 9.41 2.53 -21.90
N SER A 329 9.21 3.43 -20.91
CA SER A 329 10.13 4.55 -20.73
C SER A 329 10.69 4.70 -19.32
N ILE A 330 9.96 4.30 -18.27
CA ILE A 330 10.38 4.52 -16.87
C ILE A 330 11.05 3.26 -16.32
N ILE A 331 10.36 2.13 -16.24
CA ILE A 331 10.88 0.88 -15.65
C ILE A 331 12.24 0.48 -16.22
N PRO A 332 12.50 0.57 -17.55
CA PRO A 332 13.80 0.22 -18.11
C PRO A 332 14.99 1.04 -17.56
N GLN A 333 14.74 2.24 -17.03
CA GLN A 333 15.80 3.10 -16.45
C GLN A 333 16.23 2.68 -15.04
N PHE A 334 15.47 1.78 -14.39
CA PHE A 334 15.74 1.22 -13.06
C PHE A 334 16.18 -0.25 -13.15
N ALA A 335 16.12 -0.86 -14.33
CA ALA A 335 16.63 -2.21 -14.51
C ALA A 335 18.13 -2.24 -14.27
N SER A 336 18.62 -3.22 -13.48
CA SER A 336 20.06 -3.45 -13.32
C SER A 336 20.68 -3.64 -14.71
N VAL A 337 21.69 -2.87 -15.06
CA VAL A 337 22.51 -3.17 -16.22
C VAL A 337 23.18 -4.51 -15.91
N THR A 338 22.58 -5.60 -16.41
CA THR A 338 23.28 -6.90 -16.43
C THR A 338 24.50 -6.75 -17.32
N ALA A 339 25.67 -6.58 -16.67
CA ALA A 339 26.95 -6.61 -17.32
C ALA A 339 27.29 -8.00 -17.83
#